data_5117fde0dfa89169777e5ba233062d1c
#
_entry.id   5117fde0dfa89169777e5ba233062d1c
#
_cell.length_a   1.000
_cell.length_b   1.000
_cell.length_c   1.000
_cell.angle_alpha   90.00
_cell.angle_beta   90.00
_cell.angle_gamma   90.00
#
_symmetry.space_group_name_H-M   'P 1'
#
loop_
_entity.id
_entity.type
_entity.pdbx_description
1 polymer ?
#
loop_
_entity_poly.entity_id
_entity_poly.type
_entity_poly.pdbx_seq_one_letter_code
_entity_poly.pdbx_strand_id
1 'polypeptide(L)' 'MGPVEALKLALSQEAEAVALYTKLQNEHQGLRETFSFLIDEEHKHMKLLENKIAEATKY' A
#
# COMPACT_ATOMS: atom_id res chain seq x y z
N MET A 1 11.74 -0.80 17.66
CA MET A 1 11.64 -1.10 16.23
C MET A 1 12.58 -0.20 15.44
N GLY A 2 13.42 -0.77 14.61
CA GLY A 2 14.35 0.00 13.80
C GLY A 2 13.67 0.62 12.58
N PRO A 3 14.35 1.54 11.87
CA PRO A 3 13.75 2.24 10.73
C PRO A 3 13.35 1.31 9.58
N VAL A 4 14.16 0.30 9.26
CA VAL A 4 13.81 -0.65 8.19
C VAL A 4 12.58 -1.46 8.58
N GLU A 5 12.52 -1.91 9.83
CA GLU A 5 11.35 -2.66 10.32
C GLU A 5 10.09 -1.82 10.29
N ALA A 6 10.20 -0.53 10.65
CA ALA A 6 9.07 0.39 10.62
C ALA A 6 8.56 0.57 9.18
N LEU A 7 9.47 0.71 8.21
CA LEU A 7 9.10 0.85 6.80
C LEU A 7 8.43 -0.42 6.28
N LYS A 8 8.94 -1.59 6.65
CA LYS A 8 8.36 -2.87 6.25
C LYS A 8 6.97 -3.06 6.84
N LEU A 9 6.78 -2.66 8.10
CA LEU A 9 5.45 -2.72 8.72
C LEU A 9 4.48 -1.79 7.98
N ALA A 10 4.90 -0.56 7.68
CA ALA A 10 4.06 0.37 6.92
C ALA A 10 3.69 -0.20 5.56
N LEU A 11 4.66 -0.82 4.86
CA LEU A 11 4.41 -1.44 3.56
C LEU A 11 3.37 -2.56 3.67
N SER A 12 3.45 -3.40 4.70
CA SER A 12 2.48 -4.48 4.89
C SER A 12 1.08 -3.94 5.13
N GLN A 13 0.94 -2.81 5.85
CA GLN A 13 -0.35 -2.17 6.09
C GLN A 13 -0.94 -1.61 4.80
N GLU A 14 -0.12 -1.03 3.93
CA GLU A 14 -0.58 -0.54 2.63
C GLU A 14 -1.05 -1.70 1.75
N ALA A 15 -0.33 -2.82 1.78
CA ALA A 15 -0.72 -4.02 1.02
C ALA A 15 -2.07 -4.59 1.51
N GLU A 16 -2.30 -4.57 2.83
CA GLU A 16 -3.58 -4.99 3.39
C GLU A 16 -4.71 -4.06 2.95
N ALA A 17 -4.45 -2.76 2.86
CA ALA A 17 -5.43 -1.80 2.38
C ALA A 17 -5.80 -2.07 0.92
N VAL A 18 -4.83 -2.38 0.06
CA VAL A 18 -5.09 -2.74 -1.33
C VAL A 18 -6.02 -3.96 -1.41
N ALA A 19 -5.73 -4.98 -0.62
CA ALA A 19 -6.54 -6.20 -0.59
C ALA A 19 -7.98 -5.90 -0.15
N LEU A 20 -8.13 -5.08 0.89
CA LEU A 20 -9.45 -4.67 1.38
C LEU A 20 -10.23 -3.89 0.33
N TYR A 21 -9.61 -2.88 -0.27
CA TYR A 21 -10.28 -2.04 -1.27
C TYR A 21 -10.66 -2.84 -2.51
N THR A 22 -9.83 -3.80 -2.91
CA THR A 22 -10.15 -4.69 -4.03
C THR A 22 -11.39 -5.51 -3.73
N LYS A 23 -11.48 -6.06 -2.52
CA LYS A 23 -12.66 -6.81 -2.08
C LYS A 23 -13.91 -5.93 -2.10
N LEU A 24 -13.82 -4.74 -1.50
CA LEU A 24 -14.95 -3.82 -1.42
C LEU A 24 -15.39 -3.33 -2.80
N GLN A 25 -14.44 -3.10 -3.70
CA GLN A 25 -14.71 -2.72 -5.08
C GLN A 25 -15.55 -3.78 -5.78
N ASN A 26 -15.21 -5.05 -5.57
CA ASN A 26 -15.95 -6.16 -6.19
C ASN A 26 -17.33 -6.35 -5.59
N GLU A 27 -17.49 -6.04 -4.30
CA GLU A 27 -18.78 -6.16 -3.61
C GLU A 27 -19.72 -4.98 -3.87
N HIS A 28 -19.18 -3.82 -4.21
CA HIS A 28 -19.95 -2.58 -4.35
C HIS A 28 -19.63 -1.90 -5.68
N GLN A 29 -20.29 -2.35 -6.74
CA GLN A 29 -20.03 -1.85 -8.10
C GLN A 29 -20.24 -0.34 -8.23
N GLY A 30 -21.19 0.23 -7.48
CA GLY A 30 -21.44 1.67 -7.50
C GLY A 30 -20.30 2.51 -6.93
N LEU A 31 -19.37 1.88 -6.21
CA LEU A 31 -18.21 2.55 -5.60
C LEU A 31 -16.91 2.19 -6.30
N ARG A 32 -17.00 1.61 -7.47
CA ARG A 32 -15.83 1.10 -8.20
C ARG A 32 -14.77 2.16 -8.46
N GLU A 33 -15.19 3.34 -8.93
CA GLU A 33 -14.25 4.41 -9.24
C GLU A 33 -13.55 4.92 -7.98
N THR A 34 -14.29 5.04 -6.88
CA THR A 34 -13.74 5.47 -5.61
C THR A 34 -12.64 4.52 -5.14
N PHE A 35 -12.92 3.21 -5.16
CA PHE A 35 -11.94 2.24 -4.72
C PHE A 35 -10.77 2.09 -5.68
N SER A 36 -11.00 2.27 -6.99
CA SER A 36 -9.91 2.31 -7.98
C SER A 36 -8.94 3.44 -7.67
N PHE A 37 -9.45 4.62 -7.34
CA PHE A 37 -8.62 5.75 -6.96
C PHE A 37 -7.80 5.45 -5.71
N LEU A 38 -8.45 4.89 -4.67
CA LEU A 38 -7.77 4.56 -3.42
C LEU A 38 -6.68 3.50 -3.63
N ILE A 39 -6.96 2.49 -4.45
CA ILE A 39 -5.98 1.45 -4.78
C ILE A 39 -4.76 2.05 -5.47
N ASP A 40 -4.99 2.94 -6.44
CA ASP A 40 -3.88 3.61 -7.14
C ASP A 40 -3.03 4.43 -6.17
N GLU A 41 -3.66 5.13 -5.23
CA GLU A 41 -2.94 5.91 -4.23
C GLU A 41 -2.11 5.00 -3.31
N GLU A 42 -2.67 3.85 -2.91
CA GLU A 42 -1.94 2.89 -2.08
C GLU A 42 -0.72 2.33 -2.82
N HIS A 43 -0.84 2.06 -4.12
CA HIS A 43 0.30 1.60 -4.92
C HIS A 43 1.42 2.64 -4.97
N LYS A 44 1.09 3.92 -5.03
CA LYS A 44 2.08 5.00 -4.99
C LYS A 44 2.80 5.01 -3.64
N HIS A 45 2.04 4.85 -2.54
CA HIS A 45 2.61 4.79 -1.21
C HIS A 45 3.54 3.58 -1.05
N MET A 46 3.13 2.43 -1.57
CA MET A 46 3.95 1.22 -1.53
C MET A 46 5.27 1.42 -2.28
N LYS A 47 5.21 2.07 -3.45
CA LYS A 47 6.42 2.36 -4.23
C LYS A 47 7.37 3.25 -3.44
N LEU A 48 6.84 4.28 -2.79
CA LEU A 48 7.64 5.18 -1.95
C LEU A 48 8.33 4.39 -0.84
N LEU A 49 7.56 3.53 -0.14
CA LEU A 49 8.10 2.73 0.96
C LEU A 49 9.15 1.74 0.49
N GLU A 50 8.91 1.07 -0.63
CA GLU A 50 9.87 0.14 -1.21
C GLU A 50 11.18 0.84 -1.57
N ASN A 51 11.09 2.04 -2.13
CA ASN A 51 12.27 2.83 -2.46
C ASN A 51 13.06 3.21 -1.20
N LYS A 52 12.36 3.58 -0.14
CA LYS A 52 13.00 3.93 1.13
C LYS A 52 13.65 2.72 1.79
N ILE A 53 13.02 1.56 1.71
CA ILE A 53 13.61 0.31 2.21
C ILE A 53 14.89 0.00 1.43
N ALA A 54 14.84 0.12 0.10
CA ALA A 54 16.01 -0.12 -0.73
C ALA A 54 17.17 0.81 -0.37
N GLU A 55 16.88 2.10 -0.14
CA GLU A 55 17.90 3.06 0.29
C GLU A 55 18.47 2.69 1.66
N ALA A 56 17.63 2.30 2.59
CA ALA A 56 18.02 1.99 3.97
C ALA A 56 18.81 0.68 4.06
N THR A 57 18.65 -0.23 3.11
CA THR A 57 19.32 -1.54 3.12
C THR A 57 20.45 -1.64 2.11
N LYS A 58 20.83 -0.52 1.51
CA LYS A 58 21.83 -0.48 0.44
C LYS A 58 23.24 -0.87 0.91
N TYR A 59 23.54 -0.65 2.17
CA TYR A 59 24.87 -0.91 2.71
C TYR A 59 24.88 -2.01 3.76
#